data_cedf60c14be6171c5c68b1602a468c24
#
_entry.id   cedf60c14be6171c5c68b1602a468c24
#
_cell.length_a   1.000
_cell.length_b   1.000
_cell.length_c   1.000
_cell.angle_alpha   90.00
_cell.angle_beta   90.00
_cell.angle_gamma   90.00
#
_symmetry.space_group_name_H-M   'P 1'
#
loop_
_entity.id
_entity.type
_entity.pdbx_description
1 polymer ?
#
loop_
_entity_poly.entity_id
_entity_poly.type
_entity_poly.pdbx_seq_one_letter_code
_entity_poly.pdbx_strand_id
1 'polypeptide(L)'
;VLTPAAGTDVWAVYTDQFYKGAASVIHRRLGKGTVTYIGTDTDDGKLEKEVVRRVYMEAGVPTEDLPYGVVKEWRDGFYIALNYTSDIQEIVIPDEAEVLIGSARLEPAGVVVWKEKSDNKYK
;
A
#
# COMPACT_ATOMS: atom_id res chain seq x y z
N VAL A 1 3.99 -20.54 13.90
CA VAL A 1 5.45 -20.34 13.90
C VAL A 1 5.99 -20.87 12.58
N LEU A 2 6.77 -20.03 11.88
CA LEU A 2 7.39 -20.42 10.61
C LEU A 2 8.77 -21.01 10.85
N THR A 3 9.09 -22.05 10.09
CA THR A 3 10.43 -22.65 10.04
C THR A 3 11.03 -22.36 8.67
N PRO A 4 11.87 -21.34 8.53
CA PRO A 4 12.45 -20.97 7.24
C PRO A 4 13.34 -22.09 6.69
N ALA A 5 13.16 -22.44 5.41
CA ALA A 5 14.08 -23.31 4.70
C ALA A 5 15.38 -22.59 4.36
N ALA A 6 16.42 -23.33 4.00
CA ALA A 6 17.68 -22.75 3.55
C ALA A 6 17.47 -21.80 2.35
N GLY A 7 18.13 -20.64 2.37
CA GLY A 7 17.99 -19.60 1.35
C GLY A 7 16.70 -18.78 1.45
N THR A 8 16.06 -18.77 2.63
CA THR A 8 14.92 -17.92 2.94
C THR A 8 15.36 -16.81 3.88
N ASP A 9 15.04 -15.58 3.54
CA ASP A 9 15.28 -14.40 4.36
C ASP A 9 14.14 -14.25 5.39
N VAL A 10 14.51 -13.88 6.61
CA VAL A 10 13.53 -13.53 7.66
C VAL A 10 13.39 -12.02 7.69
N TRP A 11 12.20 -11.51 7.38
CA TRP A 11 11.93 -10.08 7.36
C TRP A 11 11.37 -9.56 8.68
N ALA A 12 10.67 -10.40 9.43
CA ALA A 12 10.20 -10.07 10.77
C ALA A 12 10.18 -11.31 11.66
N VAL A 13 10.30 -11.06 12.95
CA VAL A 13 10.24 -12.09 14.01
C VAL A 13 9.24 -11.65 15.08
N TYR A 14 8.71 -12.61 15.80
CA TYR A 14 7.93 -12.33 17.00
C TYR A 14 8.83 -11.75 18.10
N THR A 15 8.37 -10.72 18.77
CA THR A 15 9.11 -10.06 19.86
C THR A 15 8.65 -10.48 21.23
N ASP A 16 7.54 -11.21 21.31
CA ASP A 16 6.82 -11.52 22.53
C ASP A 16 6.34 -12.98 22.54
N GLN A 17 5.78 -13.40 23.66
CA GLN A 17 5.22 -14.73 23.88
C GLN A 17 6.27 -15.88 23.85
N PHE A 18 5.79 -17.13 23.93
CA PHE A 18 6.63 -18.33 23.91
C PHE A 18 7.32 -18.59 22.56
N TYR A 19 6.90 -17.93 21.50
CA TYR A 19 7.49 -18.03 20.16
C TYR A 19 8.42 -16.84 19.83
N LYS A 20 8.81 -16.05 20.82
CA LYS A 20 9.76 -14.94 20.66
C LYS A 20 11.01 -15.39 19.89
N GLY A 21 11.38 -14.61 18.89
CA GLY A 21 12.52 -14.90 18.01
C GLY A 21 12.18 -15.83 16.83
N ALA A 22 11.03 -16.47 16.82
CA ALA A 22 10.58 -17.23 15.66
C ALA A 22 10.19 -16.30 14.49
N ALA A 23 10.38 -16.77 13.25
CA ALA A 23 10.03 -16.01 12.07
C ALA A 23 8.51 -15.79 11.97
N SER A 24 8.10 -14.54 11.70
CA SER A 24 6.72 -14.14 11.43
C SER A 24 6.51 -13.74 9.98
N VAL A 25 7.54 -13.21 9.32
CA VAL A 25 7.52 -12.90 7.89
C VAL A 25 8.77 -13.48 7.25
N ILE A 26 8.59 -14.20 6.17
CA ILE A 26 9.68 -14.78 5.38
C ILE A 26 9.58 -14.40 3.92
N HIS A 27 10.73 -14.29 3.28
CA HIS A 27 10.87 -13.92 1.88
C HIS A 27 11.87 -14.84 1.19
N ARG A 28 11.57 -15.23 -0.02
CA ARG A 28 12.46 -16.11 -0.79
C ARG A 28 12.39 -15.80 -2.28
N ARG A 29 13.53 -15.84 -2.93
CA ARG A 29 13.59 -15.85 -4.39
C ARG A 29 13.15 -17.20 -4.92
N LEU A 30 12.26 -17.18 -5.93
CA LEU A 30 11.75 -18.37 -6.60
C LEU A 30 11.79 -18.16 -8.12
N GLY A 31 12.74 -18.79 -8.78
CA GLY A 31 12.95 -18.58 -10.22
C GLY A 31 13.28 -17.11 -10.53
N LYS A 32 12.47 -16.49 -11.39
CA LYS A 32 12.61 -15.07 -11.76
C LYS A 32 11.85 -14.11 -10.84
N GLY A 33 11.05 -14.63 -9.94
CA GLY A 33 10.24 -13.85 -9.01
C GLY A 33 10.63 -14.08 -7.56
N THR A 34 9.77 -13.62 -6.67
CA THR A 34 9.91 -13.77 -5.22
C THR A 34 8.59 -14.20 -4.60
N VAL A 35 8.66 -14.83 -3.45
CA VAL A 35 7.51 -15.18 -2.61
C VAL A 35 7.73 -14.61 -1.23
N THR A 36 6.76 -13.87 -0.74
CA THR A 36 6.73 -13.36 0.63
C THR A 36 5.54 -13.96 1.35
N TYR A 37 5.78 -14.49 2.53
CA TYR A 37 4.75 -15.09 3.36
C TYR A 37 4.69 -14.38 4.72
N ILE A 38 3.50 -13.92 5.08
CA ILE A 38 3.20 -13.32 6.38
C ILE A 38 2.48 -14.36 7.20
N GLY A 39 3.09 -14.82 8.29
CA GLY A 39 2.57 -15.89 9.17
C GLY A 39 1.86 -15.38 10.42
N THR A 40 1.52 -14.09 10.44
CA THR A 40 0.79 -13.45 11.53
C THR A 40 -0.13 -12.39 10.97
N ASP A 41 -1.07 -11.96 11.77
CA ASP A 41 -1.94 -10.81 11.52
C ASP A 41 -1.70 -9.79 12.63
N THR A 42 -1.78 -8.50 12.31
CA THR A 42 -1.63 -7.43 13.30
C THR A 42 -2.89 -6.59 13.38
N ASP A 43 -3.29 -6.22 14.59
CA ASP A 43 -4.55 -5.50 14.84
C ASP A 43 -4.65 -4.18 14.08
N ASP A 44 -3.51 -3.54 13.81
CA ASP A 44 -3.43 -2.24 13.12
C ASP A 44 -2.97 -2.32 11.65
N GLY A 45 -2.70 -3.53 11.15
CA GLY A 45 -2.24 -3.77 9.77
C GLY A 45 -0.89 -3.14 9.40
N LYS A 46 -0.13 -2.63 10.36
CA LYS A 46 1.13 -1.93 10.08
C LYS A 46 2.19 -2.86 9.51
N LEU A 47 2.31 -4.06 10.06
CA LEU A 47 3.27 -5.06 9.58
C LEU A 47 2.96 -5.41 8.13
N GLU A 48 1.70 -5.69 7.84
CA GLU A 48 1.23 -6.07 6.51
C GLU A 48 1.49 -4.94 5.50
N LYS A 49 1.19 -3.69 5.88
CA LYS A 49 1.45 -2.50 5.07
C LYS A 49 2.95 -2.37 4.73
N GLU A 50 3.83 -2.51 5.72
CA GLU A 50 5.27 -2.39 5.51
C GLU A 50 5.83 -3.55 4.65
N VAL A 51 5.33 -4.77 4.84
CA VAL A 51 5.72 -5.91 4.01
C VAL A 51 5.30 -5.72 2.56
N VAL A 52 4.04 -5.32 2.32
CA VAL A 52 3.52 -5.05 0.98
C VAL A 52 4.31 -3.91 0.32
N ARG A 53 4.55 -2.82 1.03
CA ARG A 53 5.37 -1.70 0.55
C ARG A 53 6.76 -2.14 0.11
N ARG A 54 7.43 -2.98 0.92
CA ARG A 54 8.74 -3.52 0.60
C ARG A 54 8.71 -4.40 -0.65
N VAL A 55 7.70 -5.27 -0.78
CA VAL A 55 7.51 -6.11 -1.98
C VAL A 55 7.35 -5.26 -3.24
N TYR A 56 6.54 -4.20 -3.20
CA TYR A 56 6.38 -3.27 -4.33
C TYR A 56 7.69 -2.55 -4.65
N MET A 57 8.40 -2.08 -3.63
CA MET A 57 9.69 -1.41 -3.81
C MET A 57 10.73 -2.34 -4.47
N GLU A 58 10.83 -3.60 -4.05
CA GLU A 58 11.71 -4.59 -4.66
C GLU A 58 11.31 -4.94 -6.11
N ALA A 59 10.03 -4.86 -6.43
CA ALA A 59 9.51 -5.02 -7.78
C ALA A 59 9.66 -3.77 -8.66
N GLY A 60 10.18 -2.65 -8.12
CA GLY A 60 10.30 -1.39 -8.83
C GLY A 60 8.96 -0.68 -9.08
N VAL A 61 7.92 -1.04 -8.33
CA VAL A 61 6.58 -0.44 -8.44
C VAL A 61 6.46 0.69 -7.42
N PRO A 62 6.20 1.93 -7.85
CA PRO A 62 6.00 3.05 -6.93
C PRO A 62 4.75 2.85 -6.08
N THR A 63 4.84 3.27 -4.82
CA THR A 63 3.72 3.25 -3.89
C THR A 63 3.44 4.66 -3.38
N GLU A 64 2.21 4.92 -2.99
CA GLU A 64 1.75 6.16 -2.39
C GLU A 64 1.17 5.88 -1.01
N ASP A 65 1.52 6.71 -0.04
CA ASP A 65 0.92 6.66 1.29
C ASP A 65 -0.34 7.53 1.31
N LEU A 66 -1.49 6.89 1.39
CA LEU A 66 -2.77 7.56 1.59
C LEU A 66 -3.14 7.60 3.08
N PRO A 67 -3.92 8.62 3.51
CA PRO A 67 -4.52 8.61 4.84
C PRO A 67 -5.34 7.34 5.07
N TYR A 68 -5.38 6.88 6.33
CA TYR A 68 -6.21 5.73 6.69
C TYR A 68 -7.66 5.94 6.27
N GLY A 69 -8.26 4.93 5.65
CA GLY A 69 -9.64 4.95 5.19
C GLY A 69 -9.89 5.77 3.92
N VAL A 70 -8.84 6.31 3.29
CA VAL A 70 -8.93 6.87 1.95
C VAL A 70 -8.53 5.82 0.93
N VAL A 71 -9.37 5.61 -0.06
CA VAL A 71 -9.12 4.72 -1.21
C VAL A 71 -8.99 5.58 -2.45
N LYS A 72 -7.93 5.33 -3.24
CA LYS A 72 -7.66 6.00 -4.50
C LYS A 72 -7.56 4.96 -5.61
N GLU A 73 -8.29 5.18 -6.67
CA GLU A 73 -8.31 4.32 -7.84
C GLU A 73 -8.14 5.12 -9.13
N TRP A 74 -7.64 4.46 -10.16
CA TRP A 74 -7.53 5.02 -11.50
C TRP A 74 -8.34 4.20 -12.49
N ARG A 75 -9.12 4.89 -13.32
CA ARG A 75 -9.89 4.23 -14.38
C ARG A 75 -10.07 5.17 -15.58
N ASP A 76 -9.71 4.68 -16.77
CA ASP A 76 -9.95 5.35 -18.06
C ASP A 76 -9.44 6.81 -18.12
N GLY A 77 -8.31 7.09 -17.47
CA GLY A 77 -7.70 8.42 -17.42
C GLY A 77 -8.19 9.31 -16.26
N PHE A 78 -9.06 8.81 -15.42
CA PHE A 78 -9.57 9.51 -14.24
C PHE A 78 -9.03 8.88 -12.96
N TYR A 79 -8.69 9.72 -12.00
CA TYR A 79 -8.45 9.32 -10.63
C TYR A 79 -9.71 9.62 -9.80
N ILE A 80 -10.02 8.72 -8.89
CA ILE A 80 -11.14 8.83 -7.96
C ILE A 80 -10.60 8.54 -6.58
N ALA A 81 -10.82 9.43 -5.62
CA ALA A 81 -10.54 9.14 -4.21
C ALA A 81 -11.79 9.30 -3.36
N LEU A 82 -11.93 8.40 -2.40
CA LEU A 82 -13.08 8.33 -1.50
C LEU A 82 -12.59 8.26 -0.06
N ASN A 83 -13.26 9.01 0.82
CA ASN A 83 -13.02 8.98 2.26
C ASN A 83 -14.07 8.11 2.94
N TYR A 84 -13.65 6.96 3.47
CA TYR A 84 -14.49 6.02 4.21
C TYR A 84 -14.48 6.26 5.73
N THR A 85 -13.84 7.34 6.19
CA THR A 85 -13.79 7.68 7.61
C THR A 85 -14.87 8.69 8.01
N SER A 86 -15.06 8.85 9.31
CA SER A 86 -15.90 9.89 9.90
C SER A 86 -15.19 11.25 10.03
N ASP A 87 -13.90 11.31 9.72
CA ASP A 87 -13.07 12.49 9.84
C ASP A 87 -12.75 13.09 8.48
N ILE A 88 -12.46 14.39 8.46
CA ILE A 88 -11.95 15.06 7.26
C ILE A 88 -10.56 14.51 6.96
N GLN A 89 -10.33 14.16 5.69
CA GLN A 89 -9.05 13.71 5.18
C GLN A 89 -8.54 14.67 4.10
N GLU A 90 -7.23 14.82 4.01
CA GLU A 90 -6.60 15.60 2.94
C GLU A 90 -5.70 14.68 2.11
N ILE A 91 -5.79 14.84 0.79
CA ILE A 91 -4.94 14.12 -0.16
C ILE A 91 -4.17 15.10 -1.04
N VAL A 92 -3.10 14.62 -1.63
CA VAL A 92 -2.33 15.39 -2.61
C VAL A 92 -2.90 15.13 -4.00
N ILE A 93 -3.28 16.19 -4.69
CA ILE A 93 -3.65 16.17 -6.11
C ILE A 93 -2.58 17.01 -6.83
N PRO A 94 -2.01 16.56 -7.96
CA PRO A 94 -1.03 17.34 -8.72
C PRO A 94 -1.58 18.72 -9.11
N ASP A 95 -0.75 19.74 -9.01
CA ASP A 95 -1.16 21.15 -9.27
C ASP A 95 -1.73 21.35 -10.68
N GLU A 96 -1.21 20.61 -11.67
CA GLU A 96 -1.68 20.64 -13.05
C GLU A 96 -2.89 19.75 -13.34
N ALA A 97 -3.39 19.01 -12.35
CA ALA A 97 -4.54 18.15 -12.53
C ALA A 97 -5.83 18.99 -12.68
N GLU A 98 -6.72 18.51 -13.50
CA GLU A 98 -8.07 19.06 -13.64
C GLU A 98 -9.02 18.36 -12.67
N VAL A 99 -9.44 19.05 -11.61
CA VAL A 99 -10.44 18.53 -10.67
C VAL A 99 -11.83 18.72 -11.25
N LEU A 100 -12.55 17.62 -11.43
CA LEU A 100 -13.88 17.59 -12.03
C LEU A 100 -14.99 17.60 -10.97
N ILE A 101 -14.78 16.90 -9.87
CA ILE A 101 -15.74 16.77 -8.76
C ILE A 101 -14.97 16.86 -7.44
N GLY A 102 -15.51 17.58 -6.47
CA GLY A 102 -14.98 17.65 -5.12
C GLY A 102 -13.70 18.50 -5.00
N SER A 103 -12.90 18.20 -3.99
CA SER A 103 -11.63 18.86 -3.71
C SER A 103 -10.67 17.91 -3.00
N ALA A 104 -9.39 18.32 -2.86
CA ALA A 104 -8.37 17.58 -2.12
C ALA A 104 -8.71 17.39 -0.62
N ARG A 105 -9.58 18.25 -0.09
CA ARG A 105 -10.15 18.12 1.25
C ARG A 105 -11.43 17.30 1.17
N LEU A 106 -11.37 16.06 1.66
CA LEU A 106 -12.45 15.09 1.62
C LEU A 106 -13.22 15.12 2.95
N GLU A 107 -14.45 15.58 2.92
CA GLU A 107 -15.39 15.43 4.04
C GLU A 107 -15.70 13.93 4.28
N PRO A 108 -16.30 13.55 5.42
CA PRO A 108 -16.80 12.19 5.64
C PRO A 108 -17.70 11.73 4.47
N ALA A 109 -17.47 10.54 3.95
CA ALA A 109 -18.08 10.01 2.73
C ALA A 109 -17.84 10.87 1.47
N GLY A 110 -16.89 11.80 1.54
CA GLY A 110 -16.52 12.68 0.43
C GLY A 110 -15.82 11.94 -0.70
N VAL A 111 -15.99 12.48 -1.90
CA VAL A 111 -15.36 11.98 -3.12
C VAL A 111 -14.70 13.13 -3.86
N VAL A 112 -13.57 12.85 -4.48
CA VAL A 112 -12.94 13.73 -5.47
C VAL A 112 -12.63 12.95 -6.73
N VAL A 113 -12.84 13.58 -7.87
CA VAL A 113 -12.49 13.04 -9.19
C VAL A 113 -11.64 14.07 -9.92
N TRP A 114 -10.51 13.62 -10.45
CA TRP A 114 -9.64 14.47 -11.25
C TRP A 114 -9.05 13.72 -12.43
N LYS A 115 -8.55 14.47 -13.37
CA LYS A 115 -7.81 14.00 -14.54
C LYS A 115 -6.44 14.66 -14.56
N GLU A 116 -5.40 13.86 -14.65
CA GLU A 116 -4.07 14.40 -14.92
C GLU A 116 -3.95 14.76 -16.39
N LYS A 117 -3.31 15.90 -16.68
CA LYS A 117 -2.96 16.22 -18.05
C LYS A 117 -2.02 15.12 -18.54
N SER A 118 -2.44 14.36 -19.54
CA SER A 118 -1.68 13.26 -20.08
C SER A 118 -0.30 13.77 -20.53
N ASP A 119 0.73 13.41 -19.79
CA ASP A 119 2.05 13.29 -20.38
C ASP A 119 1.94 12.22 -21.46
N ASN A 120 2.17 12.64 -22.67
CA ASN A 120 2.06 11.84 -23.91
C ASN A 120 3.19 10.76 -23.95
N LYS A 121 3.35 9.98 -22.86
CA LYS A 121 4.45 9.03 -22.66
C LYS A 121 4.18 7.61 -23.18
N TYR A 122 3.00 7.40 -23.76
CA TYR A 122 2.70 6.13 -24.44
C TYR A 122 2.17 6.39 -25.85
N LYS A 123 3.06 6.82 -26.73
CA LYS A 123 2.95 6.58 -28.18
C LYS A 123 4.02 5.60 -28.61
#